data_7dd6220e2f27b8d01fd832794a90623e
#
_entry.id   7dd6220e2f27b8d01fd832794a90623e
#
_cell.length_a   1.000
_cell.length_b   1.000
_cell.length_c   1.000
_cell.angle_alpha   90.00
_cell.angle_beta   90.00
_cell.angle_gamma   90.00
#
_symmetry.space_group_name_H-M   'P 1'
#
loop_
_entity.id
_entity.type
_entity.pdbx_description
1 polymer ?
#
loop_
_entity_poly.entity_id
_entity_poly.type
_entity_poly.pdbx_seq_one_letter_code
_entity_poly.pdbx_strand_id
1 'polypeptide(L)'
;MYIVMSLSPMVQVASNKTESGTMSMRTIVLRELGGQWANTYAAKVFGTKAKENYVPGQVVGASLRFRVSSSLTSGQTFQDVVAEEIVTINSINQDDIL
;
A
#
# COMPACT_ATOMS: atom_id res chain seq x y z
N MET A 1 -3.80 -6.09 -10.59
CA MET A 1 -4.71 -6.27 -9.43
C MET A 1 -4.04 -7.09 -8.35
N TYR A 2 -4.39 -6.81 -7.13
CA TYR A 2 -3.74 -7.39 -5.96
C TYR A 2 -4.79 -7.85 -4.96
N ILE A 3 -4.40 -8.81 -4.12
CA ILE A 3 -5.19 -9.18 -2.96
C ILE A 3 -4.48 -8.64 -1.72
N VAL A 4 -5.25 -8.07 -0.80
CA VAL A 4 -4.72 -7.57 0.46
C VAL A 4 -4.43 -8.75 1.37
N MET A 5 -3.17 -8.89 1.79
CA MET A 5 -2.76 -9.99 2.65
C MET A 5 -2.78 -9.59 4.12
N SER A 6 -2.26 -8.42 4.43
CA SER A 6 -2.21 -7.91 5.80
C SER A 6 -1.98 -6.41 5.81
N LEU A 7 -2.19 -5.81 6.97
CA LEU A 7 -2.02 -4.38 7.22
C LEU A 7 -1.30 -4.20 8.54
N SER A 8 -0.35 -3.27 8.58
CA SER A 8 0.28 -2.87 9.83
C SER A 8 -0.63 -1.89 10.59
N PRO A 9 -0.43 -1.69 11.89
CA PRO A 9 -1.05 -0.58 12.59
C PRO A 9 -0.66 0.75 11.93
N MET A 10 -1.57 1.72 12.02
CA MET A 10 -1.31 3.07 11.50
C MET A 10 -0.40 3.81 12.44
N VAL A 11 0.60 4.50 11.88
CA VAL A 11 1.53 5.33 12.62
C VAL A 11 1.56 6.73 12.03
N GLN A 12 2.09 7.69 12.79
CA GLN A 12 2.30 9.04 12.32
C GLN A 12 3.77 9.24 11.99
N VAL A 13 4.03 9.78 10.81
CA VAL A 13 5.39 10.06 10.36
C VAL A 13 5.53 11.55 10.07
N ALA A 14 6.76 12.06 10.13
CA ALA A 14 7.03 13.47 9.86
C ALA A 14 6.72 13.79 8.40
N SER A 15 6.11 14.94 8.15
CA SER A 15 5.75 15.38 6.80
C SER A 15 5.81 16.89 6.69
N ASN A 16 6.39 17.37 5.59
CA ASN A 16 6.39 18.81 5.27
C ASN A 16 5.11 19.22 4.54
N LYS A 17 4.27 18.26 4.18
CA LYS A 17 3.11 18.50 3.32
C LYS A 17 1.83 18.75 4.10
N THR A 18 1.88 18.62 5.43
CA THR A 18 0.73 18.81 6.29
C THR A 18 0.98 19.95 7.27
N GLU A 19 -0.08 20.63 7.69
CA GLU A 19 0.02 21.72 8.66
C GLU A 19 0.49 21.21 10.02
N SER A 20 0.07 20.02 10.39
CA SER A 20 0.44 19.41 11.67
C SER A 20 1.89 18.93 11.70
N GLY A 21 2.58 18.88 10.56
CA GLY A 21 3.92 18.33 10.46
C GLY A 21 3.98 16.81 10.49
N THR A 22 2.84 16.14 10.52
CA THR A 22 2.77 14.69 10.54
C THR A 22 1.76 14.18 9.52
N MET A 23 1.93 12.93 9.12
CA MET A 23 1.05 12.27 8.16
C MET A 23 0.85 10.82 8.59
N SER A 24 -0.35 10.32 8.44
CA SER A 24 -0.65 8.93 8.73
C SER A 24 0.05 8.02 7.71
N MET A 25 0.58 6.90 8.16
CA MET A 25 1.23 5.91 7.32
C MET A 25 0.97 4.52 7.87
N ARG A 26 0.82 3.58 6.97
CA ARG A 26 0.79 2.16 7.31
C ARG A 26 1.35 1.35 6.16
N THR A 27 1.76 0.12 6.45
CA THR A 27 2.22 -0.81 5.44
C THR A 27 1.06 -1.75 5.08
N ILE A 28 0.85 -1.91 3.79
CA ILE A 28 -0.11 -2.86 3.27
C ILE A 28 0.66 -3.92 2.48
N VAL A 29 0.39 -5.18 2.77
CA VAL A 29 1.00 -6.28 2.03
C VAL A 29 0.04 -6.72 0.94
N LEU A 30 0.48 -6.61 -0.29
CA LEU A 30 -0.30 -6.89 -1.49
C LEU A 30 0.33 -8.04 -2.26
N ARG A 31 -0.48 -8.96 -2.70
CA ARG A 31 -0.04 -10.07 -3.56
C ARG A 31 -0.72 -9.95 -4.91
N GLU A 32 0.05 -10.10 -5.98
CA GLU A 32 -0.51 -10.12 -7.33
C GLU A 32 -1.53 -11.24 -7.47
N LEU A 33 -2.59 -10.97 -8.22
CA LEU A 33 -3.57 -11.99 -8.56
C LEU A 33 -3.04 -12.85 -9.69
N GLY A 34 -3.23 -14.13 -9.54
CA GLY A 34 -2.98 -15.13 -10.58
C GLY A 34 -1.60 -15.76 -10.47
N GLY A 35 -1.57 -17.00 -10.82
CA GLY A 35 -0.37 -17.74 -11.16
C GLY A 35 0.56 -18.12 -10.04
N GLN A 36 1.35 -19.06 -10.41
CA GLN A 36 2.39 -19.69 -9.61
C GLN A 36 3.52 -18.71 -9.26
N TRP A 37 3.69 -17.65 -10.05
CA TRP A 37 4.79 -16.70 -9.92
C TRP A 37 4.35 -15.33 -9.40
N ALA A 38 3.23 -15.28 -8.70
CA ALA A 38 2.70 -14.03 -8.14
C ALA A 38 3.66 -13.45 -7.11
N ASN A 39 3.99 -12.17 -7.27
CA ASN A 39 4.84 -11.45 -6.33
C ASN A 39 4.02 -10.85 -5.20
N THR A 40 4.68 -10.69 -4.05
CA THR A 40 4.11 -10.03 -2.89
C THR A 40 4.93 -8.78 -2.59
N TYR A 41 4.23 -7.68 -2.33
CA TYR A 41 4.86 -6.38 -2.06
C TYR A 41 4.40 -5.86 -0.70
N ALA A 42 5.34 -5.34 0.08
CA ALA A 42 5.02 -4.56 1.26
C ALA A 42 5.09 -3.09 0.87
N ALA A 43 3.94 -2.46 0.70
CA ALA A 43 3.85 -1.10 0.21
C ALA A 43 3.43 -0.14 1.32
N LYS A 44 4.00 1.06 1.33
CA LYS A 44 3.63 2.11 2.26
C LYS A 44 2.47 2.91 1.69
N VAL A 45 1.50 3.22 2.53
CA VAL A 45 0.32 4.02 2.18
C VAL A 45 0.31 5.23 3.11
N PHE A 46 0.09 6.40 2.53
CA PHE A 46 0.17 7.66 3.27
C PHE A 46 -1.13 8.45 3.22
N GLY A 47 -1.34 9.29 4.23
CA GLY A 47 -2.41 10.27 4.27
C GLY A 47 -3.79 9.65 4.38
N THR A 48 -4.74 10.19 3.65
CA THR A 48 -6.13 9.72 3.68
C THR A 48 -6.26 8.28 3.23
N LYS A 49 -5.41 7.84 2.32
CA LYS A 49 -5.42 6.46 1.84
C LYS A 49 -5.01 5.48 2.93
N ALA A 50 -4.13 5.89 3.84
CA ALA A 50 -3.76 5.06 4.98
C ALA A 50 -4.92 4.86 5.95
N LYS A 51 -5.87 5.80 5.97
CA LYS A 51 -7.03 5.76 6.86
C LYS A 51 -8.20 4.97 6.30
N GLU A 52 -8.14 4.58 5.04
CA GLU A 52 -9.20 3.78 4.44
C GLU A 52 -9.23 2.37 5.04
N ASN A 53 -10.40 1.79 5.05
CA ASN A 53 -10.59 0.45 5.61
C ASN A 53 -10.29 -0.62 4.56
N TYR A 54 -9.09 -1.16 4.63
CA TYR A 54 -8.72 -2.32 3.82
C TYR A 54 -8.90 -3.58 4.66
N VAL A 55 -9.39 -4.63 4.06
CA VAL A 55 -9.66 -5.89 4.74
C VAL A 55 -8.82 -7.00 4.09
N PRO A 56 -8.08 -7.81 4.86
CA PRO A 56 -7.39 -8.97 4.29
C PRO A 56 -8.34 -9.83 3.47
N GLY A 57 -7.86 -10.25 2.30
CA GLY A 57 -8.68 -10.99 1.33
C GLY A 57 -9.37 -10.12 0.30
N GLN A 58 -9.39 -8.81 0.50
CA GLN A 58 -10.00 -7.86 -0.42
C GLN A 58 -9.17 -7.71 -1.69
N VAL A 59 -9.82 -7.58 -2.84
CA VAL A 59 -9.15 -7.34 -4.11
C VAL A 59 -9.08 -5.84 -4.37
N VAL A 60 -7.90 -5.36 -4.72
CA VAL A 60 -7.68 -3.94 -4.99
C VAL A 60 -6.89 -3.77 -6.29
N GLY A 61 -7.14 -2.66 -6.96
CA GLY A 61 -6.24 -2.14 -7.97
C GLY A 61 -5.29 -1.17 -7.29
N ALA A 62 -4.01 -1.23 -7.62
CA ALA A 62 -3.04 -0.34 -7.00
C ALA A 62 -1.98 0.08 -7.99
N SER A 63 -1.57 1.33 -7.87
CA SER A 63 -0.43 1.89 -8.58
C SER A 63 0.74 1.94 -7.61
N LEU A 64 1.76 1.14 -7.87
CA LEU A 64 2.93 1.05 -7.01
C LEU A 64 4.08 1.83 -7.60
N ARG A 65 4.77 2.55 -6.75
CA ARG A 65 5.96 3.28 -7.13
C ARG A 65 7.14 2.75 -6.32
N PHE A 66 8.21 2.41 -7.01
CA PHE A 66 9.43 1.94 -6.39
C PHE A 66 10.39 3.11 -6.26
N ARG A 67 10.91 3.32 -5.06
CA ARG A 67 11.88 4.37 -4.77
C ARG A 67 13.16 3.75 -4.25
N VAL A 68 14.28 4.30 -4.71
CA VAL A 68 15.59 3.92 -4.23
C VAL A 68 16.18 5.12 -3.50
N SER A 69 16.64 4.91 -2.29
CA SER A 69 17.33 5.93 -1.53
C SER A 69 18.66 5.38 -1.02
N SER A 70 19.66 6.25 -0.93
CA SER A 70 20.98 5.87 -0.45
C SER A 70 21.32 6.69 0.77
N SER A 71 21.88 6.03 1.79
CA SER A 71 22.41 6.73 2.95
C SER A 71 23.84 7.16 2.64
N LEU A 72 24.10 8.46 2.72
CA LEU A 72 25.44 9.01 2.52
C LEU A 72 26.41 8.60 3.63
N THR A 73 25.88 8.32 4.82
CA THR A 73 26.67 7.95 5.97
C THR A 73 27.05 6.48 6.01
N SER A 74 26.17 5.61 5.62
CA SER A 74 26.39 4.16 5.69
C SER A 74 26.71 3.53 4.34
N GLY A 75 26.49 4.26 3.25
CA GLY A 75 26.62 3.73 1.90
C GLY A 75 25.56 2.68 1.53
N GLN A 76 24.57 2.49 2.40
CA GLN A 76 23.50 1.51 2.13
C GLN A 76 22.47 2.09 1.19
N THR A 77 21.97 1.23 0.32
CA THR A 77 20.89 1.55 -0.60
C THR A 77 19.61 0.88 -0.11
N PHE A 78 18.55 1.66 -0.03
CA PHE A 78 17.23 1.17 0.39
C PHE A 78 16.26 1.26 -0.76
N GLN A 79 15.38 0.27 -0.86
CA GLN A 79 14.31 0.27 -1.84
C GLN A 79 12.97 0.27 -1.10
N ASP A 80 12.14 1.27 -1.39
CA ASP A 80 10.80 1.40 -0.84
C ASP A 80 9.78 1.21 -1.94
N VAL A 81 8.66 0.60 -1.57
CA VAL A 81 7.48 0.51 -2.43
C VAL A 81 6.40 1.38 -1.82
N VAL A 82 5.85 2.29 -2.61
CA VAL A 82 4.77 3.18 -2.17
C VAL A 82 3.55 2.92 -3.03
N ALA A 83 2.41 2.71 -2.41
CA ALA A 83 1.15 2.62 -3.13
C ALA A 83 0.61 4.04 -3.30
N GLU A 84 0.74 4.60 -4.51
CA GLU A 84 0.29 5.95 -4.81
C GLU A 84 -1.22 6.01 -4.92
N GLU A 85 -1.83 4.98 -5.48
CA GLU A 85 -3.27 4.86 -5.60
C GLU A 85 -3.69 3.45 -5.28
N ILE A 86 -4.76 3.31 -4.53
CA ILE A 86 -5.40 2.03 -4.25
C ILE A 86 -6.89 2.23 -4.46
N VAL A 87 -7.46 1.40 -5.33
CA VAL A 87 -8.89 1.39 -5.60
C VAL A 87 -9.43 0.04 -5.18
N THR A 88 -10.37 0.05 -4.25
CA THR A 88 -11.06 -1.15 -3.85
C THR A 88 -11.94 -1.62 -4.98
N ILE A 89 -11.72 -2.84 -5.42
CA ILE A 89 -12.61 -3.48 -6.37
C ILE A 89 -13.64 -4.20 -5.54
N ASN A 90 -14.85 -3.67 -5.56
CA ASN A 90 -15.94 -4.31 -4.85
C ASN A 90 -16.09 -5.72 -5.38
N SER A 91 -16.12 -6.69 -4.46
CA SER A 91 -16.48 -8.04 -4.84
C SER A 91 -17.77 -7.94 -5.64
N ILE A 92 -17.77 -8.57 -6.80
CA ILE A 92 -18.98 -8.61 -7.61
C ILE A 92 -20.05 -9.24 -6.74
N ASN A 93 -21.01 -8.42 -6.37
CA ASN A 93 -22.14 -8.89 -5.62
C ASN A 93 -22.91 -9.85 -6.52
N GLN A 94 -23.38 -10.97 -5.98
CA GLN A 94 -24.17 -11.92 -6.78
C GLN A 94 -25.37 -11.25 -7.43
N ASP A 95 -25.91 -10.23 -6.79
CA ASP A 95 -27.04 -9.45 -7.34
C ASP A 95 -26.62 -8.66 -8.58
N ASP A 96 -25.36 -8.30 -8.72
CA ASP A 96 -24.84 -7.57 -9.87
C ASP A 96 -24.56 -8.48 -11.07
N ILE A 97 -24.45 -9.77 -10.84
CA ILE A 97 -24.20 -10.77 -11.89
C ILE A 97 -25.52 -11.24 -12.52
N LEU A 98 -26.57 -11.11 -11.80
CA LEU A 98 -27.91 -11.49 -12.25
C LEU A 98 -28.60 -10.31 -12.96
#